data_f40261f553f4a6277fa08781224029a5
#
_entry.id   f40261f553f4a6277fa08781224029a5
#
_cell.length_a   1.000
_cell.length_b   1.000
_cell.length_c   1.000
_cell.angle_alpha   90.00
_cell.angle_beta   90.00
_cell.angle_gamma   90.00
#
_symmetry.space_group_name_H-M   'P 1'
#
loop_
_entity.id
_entity.type
_entity.pdbx_description
1 polymer ?
#
loop_
_entity_poly.entity_id
_entity_poly.type
_entity_poly.pdbx_seq_one_letter_code
_entity_poly.pdbx_strand_id
1 'polypeptide(L)'
;MKELLASIILAVVSLTLSAQNSSVLDQVKADPKKSYGNDYPYLYKHDTELTKAPKGYKPFYISHYSRHGSRYYWNESLYKQLDTILTEASKNGLLTAEGEAFYNRFMDAKQELMTGISELTQLGWEQHQGISRRMFDNFPEIFAKGGNVLAISSLSGRCVLSMAAFCQELVQCNPEIEIREQSSRFTLDGVVPTDKENPSKRSYPKATPRFVKNRDRAGSSDPLHNDILRRVFKSTEGLPFNGRRIAGSLMSLYTSLPNIGHEGMMGDIITDAEIAARWESSNLGSYSWVFSGQYEMIPVLEDIIAKADAAIDGSSGRIGDFRFGHDSCIGPLTVLLGINGADRDPEDPSEVKNIYQNWQTCMACNIQLVFYRSRKSPDDILVKCLLNETEAALPVETDSFPYYRWSDIREFYQAKCSDVK
;
A
#
# COMPACT_ATOMS: atom_id res chain seq x y z
N MET A 1 12.43 47.76 -8.96
CA MET A 1 13.07 46.45 -8.71
C MET A 1 12.56 45.76 -7.42
N LYS A 2 12.44 46.45 -6.30
CA LYS A 2 11.92 45.82 -5.05
C LYS A 2 10.44 45.39 -5.14
N GLU A 3 9.58 46.15 -5.79
CA GLU A 3 8.17 45.83 -5.98
C GLU A 3 7.95 44.69 -6.99
N LEU A 4 8.82 44.57 -8.01
CA LEU A 4 8.77 43.47 -8.97
C LEU A 4 9.19 42.11 -8.34
N LEU A 5 10.19 42.15 -7.43
CA LEU A 5 10.59 40.96 -6.64
C LEU A 5 9.49 40.53 -5.66
N ALA A 6 8.81 41.45 -5.00
CA ALA A 6 7.72 41.14 -4.08
C ALA A 6 6.53 40.52 -4.82
N SER A 7 6.19 40.99 -6.03
CA SER A 7 5.12 40.42 -6.85
C SER A 7 5.46 39.02 -7.38
N ILE A 8 6.72 38.74 -7.72
CA ILE A 8 7.17 37.42 -8.16
C ILE A 8 7.16 36.42 -6.97
N ILE A 9 7.58 36.85 -5.78
CA ILE A 9 7.55 36.02 -4.58
C ILE A 9 6.10 35.70 -4.18
N LEU A 10 5.17 36.65 -4.27
CA LEU A 10 3.76 36.41 -3.96
C LEU A 10 3.11 35.49 -4.99
N ALA A 11 3.47 35.59 -6.27
CA ALA A 11 2.96 34.70 -7.34
C ALA A 11 3.50 33.26 -7.20
N VAL A 12 4.76 33.08 -6.80
CA VAL A 12 5.35 31.75 -6.56
C VAL A 12 4.76 31.12 -5.30
N VAL A 13 4.52 31.89 -4.23
CA VAL A 13 3.86 31.38 -3.02
C VAL A 13 2.40 31.04 -3.29
N SER A 14 1.68 31.78 -4.12
CA SER A 14 0.30 31.44 -4.50
C SER A 14 0.22 30.23 -5.44
N LEU A 15 1.20 29.99 -6.31
CA LEU A 15 1.26 28.79 -7.15
C LEU A 15 1.61 27.53 -6.36
N THR A 16 2.46 27.64 -5.34
CA THR A 16 2.77 26.49 -4.44
C THR A 16 1.61 26.16 -3.49
N LEU A 17 0.82 27.16 -3.05
CA LEU A 17 -0.40 26.92 -2.27
C LEU A 17 -1.54 26.35 -3.11
N SER A 18 -1.62 26.61 -4.40
CA SER A 18 -2.65 26.02 -5.28
C SER A 18 -2.38 24.56 -5.61
N ALA A 19 -1.13 24.10 -5.61
CA ALA A 19 -0.80 22.68 -5.80
C ALA A 19 -1.09 21.82 -4.55
N GLN A 20 -1.25 22.43 -3.36
CA GLN A 20 -1.56 21.75 -2.11
C GLN A 20 -3.06 21.62 -1.79
N ASN A 21 -3.96 22.17 -2.62
CA ASN A 21 -5.41 22.23 -2.34
C ASN A 21 -6.30 21.48 -3.33
N SER A 22 -5.78 20.52 -4.11
CA SER A 22 -6.68 19.63 -4.85
C SER A 22 -7.40 18.70 -3.87
N SER A 23 -8.73 18.70 -3.91
CA SER A 23 -9.50 17.77 -3.09
C SER A 23 -9.10 16.32 -3.43
N VAL A 24 -9.28 15.39 -2.49
CA VAL A 24 -9.00 13.96 -2.74
C VAL A 24 -9.80 13.44 -3.95
N LEU A 25 -11.02 13.94 -4.14
CA LEU A 25 -11.83 13.59 -5.31
C LEU A 25 -11.26 14.14 -6.61
N ASP A 26 -10.62 15.31 -6.59
CA ASP A 26 -9.95 15.85 -7.78
C ASP A 26 -8.71 15.03 -8.14
N GLN A 27 -8.02 14.45 -7.16
CA GLN A 27 -6.94 13.52 -7.41
C GLN A 27 -7.42 12.23 -8.09
N VAL A 28 -8.58 11.69 -7.67
CA VAL A 28 -9.20 10.53 -8.33
C VAL A 28 -9.66 10.86 -9.74
N LYS A 29 -10.20 12.06 -9.97
CA LYS A 29 -10.57 12.52 -11.33
C LYS A 29 -9.37 12.69 -12.25
N ALA A 30 -8.26 13.21 -11.72
CA ALA A 30 -7.03 13.41 -12.48
C ALA A 30 -6.30 12.09 -12.80
N ASP A 31 -6.41 11.10 -11.92
CA ASP A 31 -5.88 9.76 -12.09
C ASP A 31 -6.94 8.73 -11.64
N PRO A 32 -7.87 8.36 -12.52
CA PRO A 32 -8.96 7.45 -12.19
C PRO A 32 -8.51 6.07 -11.71
N LYS A 33 -7.30 5.62 -12.10
CA LYS A 33 -6.72 4.34 -11.63
C LYS A 33 -6.47 4.30 -10.12
N LYS A 34 -6.37 5.45 -9.45
CA LYS A 34 -6.36 5.50 -7.97
C LYS A 34 -7.59 4.84 -7.35
N SER A 35 -8.72 4.82 -8.07
CA SER A 35 -9.93 4.14 -7.63
C SER A 35 -9.85 2.62 -7.59
N TYR A 36 -8.78 2.02 -8.13
CA TYR A 36 -8.51 0.58 -7.99
C TYR A 36 -8.08 0.20 -6.56
N GLY A 37 -7.83 1.21 -5.72
CA GLY A 37 -7.50 1.02 -4.32
C GLY A 37 -6.22 0.23 -4.14
N ASN A 38 -6.28 -0.86 -3.39
CA ASN A 38 -5.11 -1.69 -3.13
C ASN A 38 -4.62 -2.51 -4.35
N ASP A 39 -5.39 -2.56 -5.47
CA ASP A 39 -4.92 -3.12 -6.74
C ASP A 39 -4.26 -2.07 -7.65
N TYR A 40 -4.18 -0.81 -7.21
CA TYR A 40 -3.44 0.23 -7.92
C TYR A 40 -1.95 -0.17 -8.03
N PRO A 41 -1.35 -0.20 -9.23
CA PRO A 41 0.08 -0.47 -9.36
C PRO A 41 0.91 0.69 -8.78
N TYR A 42 2.02 0.38 -8.13
CA TYR A 42 2.91 1.40 -7.61
C TYR A 42 3.53 2.22 -8.75
N LEU A 43 3.15 3.49 -8.83
CA LEU A 43 3.67 4.44 -9.79
C LEU A 43 4.45 5.52 -9.03
N TYR A 44 5.77 5.45 -9.09
CA TYR A 44 6.61 6.51 -8.51
C TYR A 44 6.49 7.78 -9.35
N LYS A 45 6.17 8.89 -8.70
CA LYS A 45 6.15 10.23 -9.30
C LYS A 45 7.35 11.02 -8.77
N HIS A 46 8.28 11.39 -9.65
CA HIS A 46 9.57 12.02 -9.34
C HIS A 46 9.48 13.46 -8.77
N ASP A 47 8.31 13.96 -8.40
CA ASP A 47 8.05 15.39 -8.21
C ASP A 47 8.29 15.90 -6.78
N THR A 48 8.73 15.07 -5.84
CA THR A 48 8.90 15.47 -4.45
C THR A 48 10.35 15.30 -3.99
N GLU A 49 11.08 16.42 -3.88
CA GLU A 49 12.35 16.42 -3.14
C GLU A 49 12.07 16.24 -1.64
N LEU A 50 12.81 15.33 -1.01
CA LEU A 50 12.75 15.13 0.44
C LEU A 50 13.39 16.33 1.17
N THR A 51 12.77 16.78 2.24
CA THR A 51 13.31 17.82 3.10
C THR A 51 14.70 17.42 3.62
N LYS A 52 15.68 18.29 3.45
CA LYS A 52 17.07 18.05 3.86
C LYS A 52 17.17 17.88 5.40
N ALA A 53 18.10 17.04 5.81
CA ALA A 53 18.38 16.83 7.24
C ALA A 53 18.68 18.14 7.96
N PRO A 54 18.18 18.33 9.20
CA PRO A 54 18.54 19.48 10.01
C PRO A 54 20.07 19.59 10.18
N LYS A 55 20.56 20.82 10.30
CA LYS A 55 22.00 21.07 10.41
C LYS A 55 22.63 20.28 11.59
N GLY A 56 23.60 19.47 11.27
CA GLY A 56 24.31 18.66 12.27
C GLY A 56 23.78 17.23 12.43
N TYR A 57 22.67 16.89 11.79
CA TYR A 57 22.17 15.52 11.75
C TYR A 57 22.57 14.79 10.47
N LYS A 58 22.74 13.48 10.57
CA LYS A 58 22.96 12.57 9.44
C LYS A 58 22.09 11.34 9.58
N PRO A 59 21.50 10.83 8.48
CA PRO A 59 20.82 9.55 8.51
C PRO A 59 21.84 8.44 8.75
N PHE A 60 21.41 7.39 9.49
CA PHE A 60 22.30 6.28 9.84
C PHE A 60 21.61 4.91 9.84
N TYR A 61 20.26 4.87 9.86
CA TYR A 61 19.51 3.63 9.91
C TYR A 61 18.14 3.80 9.28
N ILE A 62 17.61 2.75 8.62
CA ILE A 62 16.25 2.72 8.06
C ILE A 62 15.52 1.47 8.54
N SER A 63 14.33 1.65 9.10
CA SER A 63 13.33 0.60 9.28
C SER A 63 12.30 0.69 8.15
N HIS A 64 12.18 -0.37 7.35
CA HIS A 64 11.32 -0.41 6.17
C HIS A 64 10.29 -1.52 6.30
N TYR A 65 9.05 -1.24 5.92
CA TYR A 65 8.00 -2.22 5.71
C TYR A 65 7.39 -2.04 4.33
N SER A 66 7.34 -3.09 3.52
CA SER A 66 6.74 -3.05 2.19
C SER A 66 5.72 -4.16 1.99
N ARG A 67 4.72 -3.88 1.19
CA ARG A 67 3.85 -4.88 0.57
C ARG A 67 4.58 -5.51 -0.61
N HIS A 68 4.27 -6.76 -0.97
CA HIS A 68 4.72 -7.35 -2.25
C HIS A 68 4.35 -6.48 -3.46
N GLY A 69 5.10 -6.60 -4.54
CA GLY A 69 4.85 -5.89 -5.81
C GLY A 69 3.61 -6.37 -6.55
N SER A 70 3.40 -5.80 -7.74
CA SER A 70 2.33 -6.20 -8.67
C SER A 70 2.34 -7.71 -8.91
N ARG A 71 1.15 -8.31 -8.97
CA ARG A 71 0.95 -9.75 -9.03
C ARG A 71 -0.30 -10.13 -9.81
N TYR A 72 -0.38 -11.38 -10.25
CA TYR A 72 -1.64 -11.98 -10.67
C TYR A 72 -2.65 -12.01 -9.52
N TYR A 73 -3.94 -12.13 -9.86
CA TYR A 73 -4.97 -12.14 -8.81
C TYR A 73 -4.68 -13.24 -7.78
N TRP A 74 -4.92 -12.92 -6.52
CA TRP A 74 -4.46 -13.74 -5.39
C TRP A 74 -5.23 -15.04 -5.18
N ASN A 75 -6.43 -15.16 -5.78
CA ASN A 75 -7.34 -16.29 -5.53
C ASN A 75 -7.84 -16.88 -6.85
N GLU A 76 -7.61 -18.16 -7.05
CA GLU A 76 -8.05 -18.90 -8.24
C GLU A 76 -9.57 -18.87 -8.47
N SER A 77 -10.36 -18.68 -7.40
CA SER A 77 -11.82 -18.69 -7.49
C SER A 77 -12.37 -17.60 -8.41
N LEU A 78 -11.69 -16.46 -8.56
CA LEU A 78 -12.09 -15.40 -9.50
C LEU A 78 -12.07 -15.93 -10.92
N TYR A 79 -10.93 -16.45 -11.36
CA TYR A 79 -10.76 -16.91 -12.74
C TYR A 79 -11.62 -18.14 -13.04
N LYS A 80 -11.72 -19.11 -12.12
CA LYS A 80 -12.60 -20.29 -12.25
C LYS A 80 -14.08 -19.89 -12.36
N GLN A 81 -14.49 -18.90 -11.58
CA GLN A 81 -15.85 -18.38 -11.62
C GLN A 81 -16.16 -17.71 -12.97
N LEU A 82 -15.26 -16.81 -13.43
CA LEU A 82 -15.40 -16.14 -14.71
C LEU A 82 -15.38 -17.12 -15.87
N ASP A 83 -14.48 -18.10 -15.85
CA ASP A 83 -14.45 -19.18 -16.84
C ASP A 83 -15.80 -19.93 -16.92
N THR A 84 -16.33 -20.35 -15.78
CA THR A 84 -17.63 -21.03 -15.72
C THR A 84 -18.76 -20.16 -16.26
N ILE A 85 -18.87 -18.91 -15.79
CA ILE A 85 -19.92 -17.97 -16.18
C ILE A 85 -19.87 -17.68 -17.68
N LEU A 86 -18.69 -17.32 -18.19
CA LEU A 86 -18.53 -16.91 -19.59
C LEU A 86 -18.73 -18.10 -20.53
N THR A 87 -18.21 -19.29 -20.17
CA THR A 87 -18.38 -20.50 -20.98
C THR A 87 -19.85 -20.93 -21.04
N GLU A 88 -20.58 -20.92 -19.91
CA GLU A 88 -22.01 -21.24 -19.92
C GLU A 88 -22.84 -20.18 -20.68
N ALA A 89 -22.50 -18.90 -20.52
CA ALA A 89 -23.18 -17.84 -21.25
C ALA A 89 -22.96 -17.94 -22.77
N SER A 90 -21.74 -18.24 -23.20
CA SER A 90 -21.40 -18.44 -24.63
C SER A 90 -22.16 -19.64 -25.22
N LYS A 91 -22.11 -20.81 -24.55
CA LYS A 91 -22.82 -22.03 -24.99
C LYS A 91 -24.33 -21.80 -25.17
N ASN A 92 -24.94 -20.97 -24.33
CA ASN A 92 -26.37 -20.69 -24.36
C ASN A 92 -26.74 -19.45 -25.20
N GLY A 93 -25.78 -18.82 -25.90
CA GLY A 93 -26.02 -17.64 -26.74
C GLY A 93 -26.42 -16.40 -25.94
N LEU A 94 -26.07 -16.33 -24.66
CA LEU A 94 -26.45 -15.28 -23.73
C LEU A 94 -25.47 -14.08 -23.73
N LEU A 95 -24.32 -14.18 -24.41
CA LEU A 95 -23.38 -13.07 -24.50
C LEU A 95 -23.83 -12.03 -25.52
N THR A 96 -23.55 -10.76 -25.26
CA THR A 96 -23.62 -9.68 -26.25
C THR A 96 -22.43 -9.78 -27.21
N ALA A 97 -22.33 -8.91 -28.21
CA ALA A 97 -21.16 -8.84 -29.08
C ALA A 97 -19.88 -8.48 -28.29
N GLU A 98 -19.97 -7.50 -27.36
CA GLU A 98 -18.90 -7.10 -26.45
C GLU A 98 -18.52 -8.24 -25.48
N GLY A 99 -19.54 -8.97 -24.99
CA GLY A 99 -19.37 -10.14 -24.15
C GLY A 99 -18.63 -11.27 -24.84
N GLU A 100 -18.94 -11.58 -26.10
CA GLU A 100 -18.22 -12.56 -26.92
C GLU A 100 -16.76 -12.13 -27.18
N ALA A 101 -16.54 -10.85 -27.49
CA ALA A 101 -15.20 -10.33 -27.69
C ALA A 101 -14.36 -10.42 -26.40
N PHE A 102 -14.95 -10.13 -25.26
CA PHE A 102 -14.30 -10.31 -23.95
C PHE A 102 -14.03 -11.80 -23.65
N TYR A 103 -15.02 -12.66 -23.85
CA TYR A 103 -14.86 -14.11 -23.67
C TYR A 103 -13.67 -14.66 -24.45
N ASN A 104 -13.54 -14.31 -25.73
CA ASN A 104 -12.44 -14.76 -26.56
C ASN A 104 -11.08 -14.30 -26.00
N ARG A 105 -10.94 -13.00 -25.65
CA ARG A 105 -9.71 -12.48 -25.02
C ARG A 105 -9.39 -13.15 -23.68
N PHE A 106 -10.42 -13.42 -22.88
CA PHE A 106 -10.26 -14.13 -21.60
C PHE A 106 -9.79 -15.57 -21.83
N MET A 107 -10.35 -16.27 -22.82
CA MET A 107 -9.96 -17.66 -23.16
C MET A 107 -8.55 -17.74 -23.71
N ASP A 108 -8.12 -16.75 -24.51
CA ASP A 108 -6.73 -16.65 -25.00
C ASP A 108 -5.72 -16.49 -23.84
N ALA A 109 -6.06 -15.71 -22.82
CA ALA A 109 -5.21 -15.49 -21.65
C ALA A 109 -5.40 -16.52 -20.53
N LYS A 110 -6.43 -17.36 -20.58
CA LYS A 110 -6.86 -18.24 -19.49
C LYS A 110 -5.75 -19.09 -18.90
N GLN A 111 -4.91 -19.71 -19.74
CA GLN A 111 -3.83 -20.56 -19.25
C GLN A 111 -2.82 -19.75 -18.45
N GLU A 112 -2.43 -18.57 -18.92
CA GLU A 112 -1.55 -17.65 -18.22
C GLU A 112 -2.16 -17.22 -16.88
N LEU A 113 -3.42 -16.74 -16.87
CA LEU A 113 -4.12 -16.30 -15.68
C LEU A 113 -4.20 -17.38 -14.61
N MET A 114 -4.51 -18.62 -15.02
CA MET A 114 -4.62 -19.76 -14.10
C MET A 114 -3.26 -20.24 -13.58
N THR A 115 -2.20 -20.16 -14.40
CA THR A 115 -0.85 -20.56 -14.00
C THR A 115 -0.24 -19.50 -13.08
N GLY A 116 -0.49 -18.22 -13.35
CA GLY A 116 0.09 -17.09 -12.63
C GLY A 116 -0.57 -16.78 -11.28
N ILE A 117 -1.62 -17.49 -10.89
CA ILE A 117 -2.37 -17.18 -9.64
C ILE A 117 -1.43 -16.89 -8.48
N SER A 118 -1.57 -15.67 -7.91
CA SER A 118 -0.79 -15.21 -6.75
C SER A 118 0.69 -14.95 -7.00
N GLU A 119 1.21 -15.20 -8.21
CA GLU A 119 2.62 -15.01 -8.54
C GLU A 119 2.96 -13.52 -8.75
N LEU A 120 4.17 -13.13 -8.36
CA LEU A 120 4.72 -11.81 -8.62
C LEU A 120 4.91 -11.62 -10.13
N THR A 121 4.54 -10.45 -10.66
CA THR A 121 4.80 -10.12 -12.07
C THR A 121 6.18 -9.46 -12.25
N GLN A 122 6.63 -9.35 -13.51
CA GLN A 122 7.81 -8.57 -13.86
C GLN A 122 7.69 -7.11 -13.37
N LEU A 123 6.50 -6.50 -13.52
CA LEU A 123 6.22 -5.17 -12.97
C LEU A 123 6.45 -5.11 -11.46
N GLY A 124 5.99 -6.14 -10.73
CA GLY A 124 6.19 -6.21 -9.27
C GLY A 124 7.65 -6.32 -8.87
N TRP A 125 8.44 -7.03 -9.63
CA TRP A 125 9.89 -7.12 -9.47
C TRP A 125 10.55 -5.74 -9.67
N GLU A 126 10.25 -5.08 -10.79
CA GLU A 126 10.79 -3.76 -11.15
C GLU A 126 10.38 -2.66 -10.15
N GLN A 127 9.17 -2.73 -9.58
CA GLN A 127 8.74 -1.82 -8.52
C GLN A 127 9.68 -1.87 -7.32
N HIS A 128 10.06 -3.07 -6.87
CA HIS A 128 10.95 -3.23 -5.71
C HIS A 128 12.40 -2.85 -6.02
N GLN A 129 12.89 -3.14 -7.22
CA GLN A 129 14.18 -2.62 -7.67
C GLN A 129 14.20 -1.09 -7.65
N GLY A 130 13.16 -0.46 -8.21
CA GLY A 130 13.05 1.01 -8.23
C GLY A 130 13.01 1.62 -6.84
N ILE A 131 12.24 1.06 -5.89
CA ILE A 131 12.18 1.55 -4.50
C ILE A 131 13.56 1.43 -3.84
N SER A 132 14.25 0.30 -4.03
CA SER A 132 15.58 0.07 -3.48
C SER A 132 16.61 1.07 -4.01
N ARG A 133 16.64 1.29 -5.33
CA ARG A 133 17.53 2.26 -5.98
C ARG A 133 17.31 3.67 -5.42
N ARG A 134 16.07 4.12 -5.36
CA ARG A 134 15.75 5.46 -4.84
C ARG A 134 16.03 5.60 -3.35
N MET A 135 15.85 4.53 -2.56
CA MET A 135 16.27 4.52 -1.15
C MET A 135 17.77 4.73 -1.02
N PHE A 136 18.57 4.04 -1.84
CA PHE A 136 20.01 4.23 -1.88
C PHE A 136 20.40 5.66 -2.27
N ASP A 137 19.80 6.19 -3.32
CA ASP A 137 20.08 7.52 -3.86
C ASP A 137 19.66 8.65 -2.89
N ASN A 138 18.56 8.48 -2.17
CA ASN A 138 18.04 9.45 -1.20
C ASN A 138 18.84 9.45 0.12
N PHE A 139 19.46 8.33 0.49
CA PHE A 139 20.14 8.18 1.78
C PHE A 139 21.56 7.59 1.63
N PRO A 140 22.43 8.20 0.78
CA PRO A 140 23.78 7.67 0.52
C PRO A 140 24.65 7.61 1.78
N GLU A 141 24.39 8.45 2.79
CA GLU A 141 25.15 8.44 4.05
C GLU A 141 24.97 7.13 4.83
N ILE A 142 23.84 6.42 4.64
CA ILE A 142 23.58 5.13 5.28
C ILE A 142 24.33 4.03 4.52
N PHE A 143 24.26 4.04 3.18
CA PHE A 143 24.60 2.91 2.34
C PHE A 143 25.99 2.98 1.68
N ALA A 144 26.57 4.19 1.51
CA ALA A 144 27.78 4.37 0.73
C ALA A 144 29.02 3.63 1.28
N LYS A 145 29.05 3.35 2.57
CA LYS A 145 30.16 2.62 3.23
C LYS A 145 29.92 1.12 3.37
N GLY A 146 28.84 0.61 2.82
CA GLY A 146 28.39 -0.73 3.13
C GLY A 146 27.81 -0.85 4.54
N GLY A 147 27.59 -2.06 4.99
CA GLY A 147 27.08 -2.38 6.32
C GLY A 147 26.06 -3.51 6.32
N ASN A 148 25.60 -3.89 7.51
CA ASN A 148 24.74 -5.05 7.68
C ASN A 148 23.27 -4.67 7.60
N VAL A 149 22.48 -5.44 6.86
CA VAL A 149 21.03 -5.34 6.72
C VAL A 149 20.38 -6.67 7.07
N LEU A 150 19.25 -6.62 7.77
CA LEU A 150 18.36 -7.78 7.93
C LEU A 150 17.10 -7.54 7.10
N ALA A 151 16.81 -8.44 6.17
CA ALA A 151 15.57 -8.46 5.41
C ALA A 151 14.74 -9.69 5.79
N ILE A 152 13.47 -9.49 6.13
CA ILE A 152 12.53 -10.57 6.46
C ILE A 152 11.28 -10.49 5.59
N SER A 153 10.73 -11.64 5.21
CA SER A 153 9.49 -11.68 4.44
C SER A 153 8.47 -12.66 5.03
N SER A 154 7.21 -12.50 4.61
CA SER A 154 6.22 -13.57 4.80
C SER A 154 6.64 -14.83 4.03
N LEU A 155 5.99 -15.97 4.33
CA LEU A 155 6.24 -17.25 3.67
C LEU A 155 5.74 -17.30 2.21
N SER A 156 5.03 -16.26 1.75
CA SER A 156 4.46 -16.21 0.40
C SER A 156 5.54 -15.95 -0.64
N GLY A 157 5.59 -16.75 -1.72
CA GLY A 157 6.58 -16.64 -2.79
C GLY A 157 6.69 -15.22 -3.37
N ARG A 158 5.57 -14.51 -3.58
CA ARG A 158 5.59 -13.13 -4.07
C ARG A 158 6.27 -12.13 -3.10
N CYS A 159 6.18 -12.36 -1.78
CA CYS A 159 6.88 -11.51 -0.80
C CYS A 159 8.39 -11.84 -0.76
N VAL A 160 8.74 -13.13 -0.86
CA VAL A 160 10.13 -13.57 -0.95
C VAL A 160 10.80 -13.00 -2.20
N LEU A 161 10.13 -13.06 -3.36
CA LEU A 161 10.64 -12.49 -4.61
C LEU A 161 10.70 -10.96 -4.58
N SER A 162 9.75 -10.28 -3.94
CA SER A 162 9.80 -8.84 -3.72
C SER A 162 10.99 -8.43 -2.86
N MET A 163 11.25 -9.19 -1.78
CA MET A 163 12.45 -9.02 -0.95
C MET A 163 13.72 -9.23 -1.77
N ALA A 164 13.80 -10.32 -2.54
CA ALA A 164 14.96 -10.62 -3.38
C ALA A 164 15.23 -9.51 -4.41
N ALA A 165 14.19 -9.00 -5.11
CA ALA A 165 14.32 -7.91 -6.07
C ALA A 165 14.90 -6.65 -5.41
N PHE A 166 14.39 -6.29 -4.24
CA PHE A 166 14.87 -5.15 -3.47
C PHE A 166 16.32 -5.32 -3.01
N CYS A 167 16.65 -6.47 -2.40
CA CYS A 167 17.97 -6.76 -1.86
C CYS A 167 19.04 -6.85 -2.94
N GLN A 168 18.74 -7.51 -4.08
CA GLN A 168 19.66 -7.57 -5.21
C GLN A 168 20.00 -6.19 -5.75
N GLU A 169 19.00 -5.32 -5.90
CA GLU A 169 19.23 -3.95 -6.37
C GLU A 169 20.10 -3.16 -5.41
N LEU A 170 19.88 -3.31 -4.08
CA LEU A 170 20.68 -2.61 -3.09
C LEU A 170 22.15 -3.04 -3.12
N VAL A 171 22.41 -4.34 -3.26
CA VAL A 171 23.79 -4.89 -3.41
C VAL A 171 24.41 -4.45 -4.74
N GLN A 172 23.62 -4.30 -5.83
CA GLN A 172 24.13 -3.75 -7.09
C GLN A 172 24.53 -2.28 -6.95
N CYS A 173 23.81 -1.50 -6.10
CA CYS A 173 24.22 -0.12 -5.80
C CYS A 173 25.53 -0.06 -5.02
N ASN A 174 25.75 -0.95 -4.05
CA ASN A 174 26.99 -1.06 -3.29
C ASN A 174 27.23 -2.51 -2.83
N PRO A 175 28.20 -3.23 -3.44
CA PRO A 175 28.54 -4.61 -3.06
C PRO A 175 29.08 -4.81 -1.64
N GLU A 176 29.46 -3.74 -0.93
CA GLU A 176 29.91 -3.78 0.47
C GLU A 176 28.72 -3.87 1.46
N ILE A 177 27.49 -3.92 0.96
CA ILE A 177 26.30 -4.13 1.80
C ILE A 177 26.09 -5.64 1.97
N GLU A 178 26.14 -6.09 3.20
CA GLU A 178 25.86 -7.48 3.57
C GLU A 178 24.40 -7.63 3.99
N ILE A 179 23.61 -8.39 3.23
CA ILE A 179 22.19 -8.60 3.52
C ILE A 179 21.95 -10.03 3.99
N ARG A 180 21.39 -10.16 5.19
CA ARG A 180 20.84 -11.43 5.68
C ARG A 180 19.34 -11.48 5.37
N GLU A 181 18.97 -12.36 4.43
CA GLU A 181 17.58 -12.58 4.06
C GLU A 181 16.96 -13.75 4.85
N GLN A 182 15.72 -13.58 5.31
CA GLN A 182 15.01 -14.62 6.05
C GLN A 182 13.51 -14.65 5.66
N SER A 183 12.99 -15.86 5.44
CA SER A 183 11.57 -16.13 5.32
C SER A 183 11.27 -17.40 6.14
N SER A 184 10.74 -17.21 7.34
CA SER A 184 10.57 -18.33 8.28
C SER A 184 9.43 -18.08 9.26
N ARG A 185 8.87 -19.18 9.83
CA ARG A 185 7.84 -19.07 10.88
C ARG A 185 8.32 -18.29 12.10
N PHE A 186 9.63 -18.28 12.39
CA PHE A 186 10.20 -17.57 13.52
C PHE A 186 10.29 -16.05 13.34
N THR A 187 10.13 -15.55 12.11
CA THR A 187 10.17 -14.12 11.80
C THR A 187 8.78 -13.52 11.56
N LEU A 188 7.71 -14.33 11.63
CA LEU A 188 6.34 -13.89 11.28
C LEU A 188 5.79 -12.81 12.22
N ASP A 189 6.14 -12.82 13.51
CA ASP A 189 5.73 -11.75 14.43
C ASP A 189 6.17 -10.36 13.95
N GLY A 190 7.35 -10.25 13.38
CA GLY A 190 7.91 -9.00 12.88
C GLY A 190 7.42 -8.61 11.47
N VAL A 191 6.61 -9.43 10.78
CA VAL A 191 6.20 -9.16 9.40
C VAL A 191 4.73 -9.49 9.13
N VAL A 192 4.21 -10.65 9.55
CA VAL A 192 2.79 -11.06 9.37
C VAL A 192 2.32 -11.78 10.65
N PRO A 193 2.06 -11.05 11.74
CA PRO A 193 1.72 -11.66 13.02
C PRO A 193 0.42 -12.45 12.99
N THR A 194 -0.47 -12.16 12.02
CA THR A 194 -1.75 -12.86 11.83
C THR A 194 -1.65 -14.16 11.06
N ASP A 195 -0.49 -14.49 10.50
CA ASP A 195 -0.32 -15.72 9.72
C ASP A 195 -0.70 -16.96 10.56
N LYS A 196 -1.42 -17.89 9.92
CA LYS A 196 -1.84 -19.13 10.58
C LYS A 196 -0.67 -20.03 11.01
N GLU A 197 0.47 -19.89 10.33
CA GLU A 197 1.70 -20.63 10.60
C GLU A 197 2.61 -19.93 11.62
N ASN A 198 2.21 -18.76 12.12
CA ASN A 198 2.96 -18.04 13.15
C ASN A 198 2.85 -18.76 14.50
N PRO A 199 3.94 -19.32 15.07
CA PRO A 199 3.89 -20.03 16.34
C PRO A 199 3.61 -19.13 17.55
N SER A 200 3.89 -17.82 17.40
CA SER A 200 3.69 -16.80 18.44
C SER A 200 2.40 -16.01 18.25
N LYS A 201 1.52 -16.45 17.33
CA LYS A 201 0.28 -15.74 17.01
C LYS A 201 -0.54 -15.43 18.26
N ARG A 202 -0.83 -14.14 18.44
CA ARG A 202 -1.68 -13.63 19.52
C ARG A 202 -3.01 -13.14 18.97
N SER A 203 -4.02 -13.10 19.82
CA SER A 203 -5.32 -12.53 19.49
C SER A 203 -5.42 -11.13 20.06
N TYR A 204 -5.83 -10.19 19.24
CA TYR A 204 -6.04 -8.80 19.62
C TYR A 204 -7.51 -8.39 19.40
N PRO A 205 -8.02 -7.42 20.18
CA PRO A 205 -9.38 -6.92 19.98
C PRO A 205 -9.51 -6.28 18.59
N LYS A 206 -10.67 -6.44 17.99
CA LYS A 206 -11.02 -5.75 16.74
C LYS A 206 -11.58 -4.38 17.07
N ALA A 207 -11.00 -3.33 16.47
CA ALA A 207 -11.57 -2.00 16.53
C ALA A 207 -12.76 -1.89 15.55
N THR A 208 -13.80 -1.16 15.96
CA THR A 208 -14.96 -0.89 15.08
C THR A 208 -15.07 0.62 14.88
N PRO A 209 -14.89 1.15 13.66
CA PRO A 209 -15.04 2.58 13.41
C PRO A 209 -16.42 3.11 13.81
N ARG A 210 -16.48 4.30 14.42
CA ARG A 210 -17.72 4.91 14.89
C ARG A 210 -18.75 5.12 13.78
N PHE A 211 -18.31 5.52 12.60
CA PHE A 211 -19.20 5.72 11.45
C PHE A 211 -19.97 4.45 11.02
N VAL A 212 -19.49 3.25 11.37
CA VAL A 212 -20.18 1.99 11.01
C VAL A 212 -21.57 1.92 11.62
N LYS A 213 -21.79 2.57 12.76
CA LYS A 213 -23.11 2.67 13.41
C LYS A 213 -24.10 3.51 12.61
N ASN A 214 -23.57 4.48 11.86
CA ASN A 214 -24.34 5.46 11.07
C ASN A 214 -24.40 5.09 9.58
N ARG A 215 -23.78 3.97 9.18
CA ARG A 215 -23.80 3.51 7.80
C ARG A 215 -25.15 2.85 7.52
N ASP A 216 -25.94 3.46 6.63
CA ASP A 216 -27.13 2.83 6.09
C ASP A 216 -26.72 1.49 5.46
N ARG A 217 -27.19 0.39 6.05
CA ARG A 217 -27.05 -0.97 5.51
C ARG A 217 -27.98 -1.18 4.30
N ALA A 218 -28.38 -0.08 3.64
CA ALA A 218 -29.20 -0.16 2.45
C ALA A 218 -28.47 -1.03 1.43
N GLY A 219 -28.97 -2.22 1.24
CA GLY A 219 -28.59 -3.12 0.16
C GLY A 219 -29.07 -2.56 -1.17
N SER A 220 -28.76 -1.29 -1.48
CA SER A 220 -29.07 -0.68 -2.75
C SER A 220 -28.34 -1.45 -3.83
N SER A 221 -29.10 -1.92 -4.82
CA SER A 221 -28.51 -2.46 -6.05
C SER A 221 -27.68 -1.32 -6.66
N ASP A 222 -26.37 -1.54 -6.72
CA ASP A 222 -25.47 -0.60 -7.37
C ASP A 222 -25.82 -0.52 -8.86
N PRO A 223 -26.20 0.66 -9.37
CA PRO A 223 -26.58 0.79 -10.79
C PRO A 223 -25.50 0.30 -11.75
N LEU A 224 -24.24 0.51 -11.41
CA LEU A 224 -23.12 0.06 -12.22
C LEU A 224 -23.10 -1.47 -12.41
N HIS A 225 -23.51 -2.25 -11.40
CA HIS A 225 -23.61 -3.70 -11.55
C HIS A 225 -24.54 -4.08 -12.72
N ASN A 226 -25.69 -3.44 -12.83
CA ASN A 226 -26.64 -3.71 -13.89
C ASN A 226 -26.11 -3.27 -15.26
N ASP A 227 -25.37 -2.15 -15.31
CA ASP A 227 -24.78 -1.64 -16.56
C ASP A 227 -23.68 -2.58 -17.07
N ILE A 228 -22.78 -3.03 -16.20
CA ILE A 228 -21.76 -4.02 -16.54
C ILE A 228 -22.41 -5.31 -17.07
N LEU A 229 -23.41 -5.82 -16.36
CA LEU A 229 -24.09 -7.05 -16.78
C LEU A 229 -24.74 -6.93 -18.14
N ARG A 230 -25.43 -5.81 -18.45
CA ARG A 230 -26.05 -5.57 -19.76
C ARG A 230 -25.06 -5.43 -20.91
N ARG A 231 -23.82 -4.98 -20.64
CA ARG A 231 -22.77 -4.93 -21.67
C ARG A 231 -22.23 -6.32 -22.01
N VAL A 232 -22.16 -7.21 -21.01
CA VAL A 232 -21.61 -8.57 -21.22
C VAL A 232 -22.71 -9.58 -21.62
N PHE A 233 -23.89 -9.49 -21.03
CA PHE A 233 -24.93 -10.52 -21.14
C PHE A 233 -26.25 -9.95 -21.69
N LYS A 234 -26.86 -10.68 -22.62
CA LYS A 234 -28.27 -10.45 -23.06
C LYS A 234 -29.23 -10.81 -21.91
N SER A 235 -28.91 -11.86 -21.14
CA SER A 235 -29.62 -12.29 -19.94
C SER A 235 -28.64 -12.97 -18.99
N THR A 236 -28.87 -12.82 -17.69
CA THR A 236 -28.14 -13.56 -16.63
C THR A 236 -28.99 -14.69 -16.06
N GLU A 237 -30.20 -14.91 -16.59
CA GLU A 237 -31.09 -15.99 -16.16
C GLU A 237 -30.47 -17.35 -16.50
N GLY A 238 -30.49 -18.26 -15.54
CA GLY A 238 -29.89 -19.60 -15.70
C GLY A 238 -28.38 -19.68 -15.49
N LEU A 239 -27.68 -18.53 -15.30
CA LEU A 239 -26.27 -18.56 -14.95
C LEU A 239 -26.04 -19.04 -13.50
N PRO A 240 -24.90 -19.66 -13.23
CA PRO A 240 -24.65 -20.35 -11.92
C PRO A 240 -24.50 -19.39 -10.72
N PHE A 241 -24.42 -18.07 -10.94
CA PHE A 241 -24.25 -17.06 -9.90
C PHE A 241 -25.23 -15.91 -10.10
N ASN A 242 -25.59 -15.22 -9.00
CA ASN A 242 -26.44 -14.03 -9.09
C ASN A 242 -25.67 -12.84 -9.72
N GLY A 243 -26.42 -11.91 -10.32
CA GLY A 243 -25.85 -10.76 -11.04
C GLY A 243 -24.88 -9.91 -10.21
N ARG A 244 -25.14 -9.67 -8.92
CA ARG A 244 -24.25 -8.93 -8.03
C ARG A 244 -22.86 -9.59 -7.93
N ARG A 245 -22.82 -10.91 -7.79
CA ARG A 245 -21.56 -11.66 -7.71
C ARG A 245 -20.82 -11.65 -9.04
N ILE A 246 -21.54 -11.79 -10.15
CA ILE A 246 -20.96 -11.72 -11.51
C ILE A 246 -20.31 -10.35 -11.73
N ALA A 247 -21.06 -9.26 -11.49
CA ALA A 247 -20.55 -7.89 -11.65
C ALA A 247 -19.33 -7.61 -10.73
N GLY A 248 -19.38 -8.07 -9.48
CA GLY A 248 -18.26 -7.96 -8.54
C GLY A 248 -17.01 -8.68 -9.05
N SER A 249 -17.15 -9.88 -9.64
CA SER A 249 -16.03 -10.62 -10.24
C SER A 249 -15.45 -9.90 -11.45
N LEU A 250 -16.28 -9.34 -12.32
CA LEU A 250 -15.85 -8.55 -13.48
C LEU A 250 -15.08 -7.29 -13.03
N MET A 251 -15.57 -6.60 -12.01
CA MET A 251 -14.88 -5.42 -11.45
C MET A 251 -13.53 -5.79 -10.81
N SER A 252 -13.47 -6.89 -10.07
CA SER A 252 -12.21 -7.37 -9.47
C SER A 252 -11.19 -7.78 -10.54
N LEU A 253 -11.64 -8.39 -11.63
CA LEU A 253 -10.78 -8.64 -12.79
C LEU A 253 -10.27 -7.32 -13.35
N TYR A 254 -11.16 -6.38 -13.68
CA TYR A 254 -10.81 -5.10 -14.30
C TYR A 254 -9.72 -4.34 -13.53
N THR A 255 -9.88 -4.19 -12.21
CA THR A 255 -8.90 -3.46 -11.38
C THR A 255 -7.55 -4.19 -11.25
N SER A 256 -7.52 -5.51 -11.47
CA SER A 256 -6.29 -6.31 -11.40
C SER A 256 -5.48 -6.32 -12.70
N LEU A 257 -6.10 -6.06 -13.86
CA LEU A 257 -5.47 -6.19 -15.18
C LEU A 257 -4.20 -5.35 -15.37
N PRO A 258 -4.07 -4.10 -14.87
CA PRO A 258 -2.84 -3.32 -15.02
C PRO A 258 -1.62 -3.95 -14.34
N ASN A 259 -1.84 -4.79 -13.34
CA ASN A 259 -0.74 -5.46 -12.64
C ASN A 259 -0.12 -6.60 -13.45
N ILE A 260 -0.80 -7.04 -14.52
CA ILE A 260 -0.42 -8.19 -15.36
C ILE A 260 -0.30 -7.82 -16.85
N GLY A 261 -0.44 -6.53 -17.21
CA GLY A 261 -0.28 -6.07 -18.59
C GLY A 261 -1.46 -6.40 -19.53
N HIS A 262 -2.65 -6.63 -18.99
CA HIS A 262 -3.84 -7.02 -19.75
C HIS A 262 -4.97 -5.97 -19.76
N GLU A 263 -4.65 -4.66 -19.63
CA GLU A 263 -5.63 -3.57 -19.51
C GLU A 263 -6.72 -3.58 -20.59
N GLY A 264 -6.39 -4.01 -21.80
CA GLY A 264 -7.34 -4.08 -22.92
C GLY A 264 -8.28 -5.29 -22.91
N MET A 265 -8.14 -6.23 -21.96
CA MET A 265 -8.88 -7.49 -21.97
C MET A 265 -10.40 -7.30 -21.96
N MET A 266 -10.90 -6.36 -21.16
CA MET A 266 -12.34 -6.14 -21.02
C MET A 266 -12.93 -5.12 -22.01
N GLY A 267 -12.09 -4.42 -22.80
CA GLY A 267 -12.57 -3.38 -23.72
C GLY A 267 -13.36 -2.30 -22.97
N ASP A 268 -14.54 -1.91 -23.51
CA ASP A 268 -15.40 -0.87 -22.96
C ASP A 268 -16.46 -1.39 -21.96
N ILE A 269 -16.32 -2.65 -21.49
CA ILE A 269 -17.28 -3.23 -20.52
C ILE A 269 -17.30 -2.45 -19.21
N ILE A 270 -16.14 -1.98 -18.75
CA ILE A 270 -15.97 -1.14 -17.56
C ILE A 270 -15.03 0.00 -17.94
N THR A 271 -15.30 1.18 -17.43
CA THR A 271 -14.43 2.36 -17.61
C THR A 271 -13.82 2.81 -16.30
N ASP A 272 -12.66 3.44 -16.36
CA ASP A 272 -12.00 4.05 -15.20
C ASP A 272 -12.90 5.09 -14.52
N ALA A 273 -13.68 5.84 -15.29
CA ALA A 273 -14.60 6.85 -14.76
C ALA A 273 -15.72 6.23 -13.91
N GLU A 274 -16.23 5.06 -14.30
CA GLU A 274 -17.25 4.33 -13.55
C GLU A 274 -16.70 3.77 -12.24
N ILE A 275 -15.46 3.25 -12.24
CA ILE A 275 -14.80 2.80 -11.02
C ILE A 275 -14.51 4.00 -10.12
N ALA A 276 -14.04 5.12 -10.69
CA ALA A 276 -13.76 6.35 -9.95
C ALA A 276 -15.01 6.91 -9.25
N ALA A 277 -16.17 6.85 -9.88
CA ALA A 277 -17.45 7.30 -9.29
C ALA A 277 -17.82 6.50 -8.02
N ARG A 278 -17.31 5.29 -7.86
CA ARG A 278 -17.56 4.42 -6.68
C ARG A 278 -16.46 4.46 -5.63
N TRP A 279 -15.38 5.19 -5.91
CA TRP A 279 -14.18 5.15 -5.08
C TRP A 279 -14.47 5.48 -3.61
N GLU A 280 -15.26 6.50 -3.31
CA GLU A 280 -15.52 6.93 -1.92
C GLU A 280 -16.16 5.79 -1.09
N SER A 281 -17.11 5.05 -1.67
CA SER A 281 -17.72 3.89 -1.01
C SER A 281 -16.73 2.73 -0.83
N SER A 282 -15.89 2.47 -1.84
CA SER A 282 -14.83 1.46 -1.78
C SER A 282 -13.78 1.82 -0.73
N ASN A 283 -13.35 3.08 -0.70
CA ASN A 283 -12.40 3.62 0.28
C ASN A 283 -12.92 3.46 1.72
N LEU A 284 -14.19 3.79 1.95
CA LEU A 284 -14.84 3.63 3.25
C LEU A 284 -14.84 2.17 3.73
N GLY A 285 -15.11 1.23 2.81
CA GLY A 285 -15.03 -0.20 3.09
C GLY A 285 -13.61 -0.64 3.45
N SER A 286 -12.63 -0.18 2.68
CA SER A 286 -11.20 -0.46 2.93
C SER A 286 -10.75 0.10 4.28
N TYR A 287 -11.11 1.36 4.59
CA TYR A 287 -10.78 1.96 5.88
C TYR A 287 -11.37 1.17 7.04
N SER A 288 -12.65 0.79 6.96
CA SER A 288 -13.29 -0.02 7.99
C SER A 288 -12.52 -1.32 8.28
N TRP A 289 -11.99 -1.95 7.25
CA TRP A 289 -11.22 -3.18 7.36
C TRP A 289 -9.83 -2.95 7.97
N VAL A 290 -9.04 -1.97 7.48
CA VAL A 290 -7.69 -1.70 8.01
C VAL A 290 -7.75 -1.16 9.45
N PHE A 291 -8.73 -0.32 9.76
CA PHE A 291 -8.96 0.19 11.11
C PHE A 291 -9.29 -0.94 12.08
N SER A 292 -10.12 -1.89 11.65
CA SER A 292 -10.48 -3.05 12.48
C SER A 292 -9.28 -3.93 12.83
N GLY A 293 -8.31 -4.07 11.90
CA GLY A 293 -7.14 -4.93 12.07
C GLY A 293 -5.92 -4.27 12.73
N GLN A 294 -5.99 -2.98 13.09
CA GLN A 294 -4.79 -2.22 13.49
C GLN A 294 -4.03 -2.85 14.68
N TYR A 295 -4.73 -3.33 15.69
CA TYR A 295 -4.08 -3.89 16.87
C TYR A 295 -3.39 -5.24 16.62
N GLU A 296 -3.76 -5.94 15.55
CA GLU A 296 -3.05 -7.15 15.13
C GLU A 296 -1.61 -6.86 14.68
N MET A 297 -1.28 -5.58 14.40
CA MET A 297 0.07 -5.15 14.00
C MET A 297 0.96 -4.74 15.17
N ILE A 298 0.49 -4.84 16.41
CA ILE A 298 1.30 -4.54 17.62
C ILE A 298 2.63 -5.30 17.62
N PRO A 299 2.72 -6.61 17.32
CA PRO A 299 4.00 -7.30 17.29
C PRO A 299 4.99 -6.72 16.26
N VAL A 300 4.50 -6.25 15.11
CA VAL A 300 5.34 -5.57 14.10
C VAL A 300 5.87 -4.25 14.63
N LEU A 301 5.02 -3.46 15.29
CA LEU A 301 5.41 -2.18 15.89
C LEU A 301 6.43 -2.37 17.02
N GLU A 302 6.25 -3.36 17.87
CA GLU A 302 7.20 -3.73 18.93
C GLU A 302 8.55 -4.17 18.34
N ASP A 303 8.55 -4.95 17.26
CA ASP A 303 9.75 -5.36 16.54
C ASP A 303 10.46 -4.15 15.88
N ILE A 304 9.70 -3.19 15.33
CA ILE A 304 10.25 -1.94 14.78
C ILE A 304 10.96 -1.15 15.88
N ILE A 305 10.32 -0.96 17.03
CA ILE A 305 10.89 -0.20 18.17
C ILE A 305 12.15 -0.90 18.68
N ALA A 306 12.10 -2.21 18.95
CA ALA A 306 13.23 -2.95 19.49
C ALA A 306 14.44 -2.93 18.55
N LYS A 307 14.22 -3.05 17.22
CA LYS A 307 15.31 -3.01 16.24
C LYS A 307 15.87 -1.60 16.06
N ALA A 308 15.03 -0.57 16.13
CA ALA A 308 15.47 0.82 16.10
C ALA A 308 16.33 1.15 17.33
N ASP A 309 15.90 0.76 18.54
CA ASP A 309 16.67 0.95 19.77
C ASP A 309 18.04 0.23 19.68
N ALA A 310 18.08 -1.01 19.18
CA ALA A 310 19.32 -1.77 18.99
C ALA A 310 20.25 -1.19 17.89
N ALA A 311 19.70 -0.46 16.91
CA ALA A 311 20.51 0.28 15.95
C ALA A 311 21.05 1.60 16.54
N ILE A 312 20.27 2.23 17.42
CA ILE A 312 20.64 3.48 18.10
C ILE A 312 21.75 3.23 19.11
N ASP A 313 21.68 2.19 19.93
CA ASP A 313 22.70 1.85 20.92
C ASP A 313 23.91 1.12 20.31
N GLY A 314 23.84 0.75 19.02
CA GLY A 314 24.90 0.08 18.28
C GLY A 314 24.97 -1.43 18.52
N SER A 315 24.14 -2.02 19.36
CA SER A 315 24.18 -3.45 19.69
C SER A 315 23.85 -4.36 18.49
N SER A 316 23.03 -3.87 17.55
CA SER A 316 22.72 -4.64 16.33
C SER A 316 23.79 -4.55 15.25
N GLY A 317 24.57 -3.47 15.19
CA GLY A 317 25.50 -3.17 14.10
C GLY A 317 24.85 -3.05 12.71
N ARG A 318 23.51 -2.90 12.64
CA ARG A 318 22.77 -2.83 11.38
C ARG A 318 22.51 -1.39 10.94
N ILE A 319 22.50 -1.21 9.61
CA ILE A 319 22.12 0.03 8.94
C ILE A 319 20.69 -0.01 8.42
N GLY A 320 20.04 -1.20 8.41
CA GLY A 320 18.67 -1.36 7.97
C GLY A 320 18.01 -2.65 8.45
N ASP A 321 16.71 -2.57 8.69
CA ASP A 321 15.82 -3.71 8.94
C ASP A 321 14.61 -3.60 8.00
N PHE A 322 14.47 -4.55 7.04
CA PHE A 322 13.50 -4.50 5.96
C PHE A 322 12.48 -5.63 6.10
N ARG A 323 11.21 -5.32 5.87
CA ARG A 323 10.08 -6.24 6.01
C ARG A 323 9.25 -6.25 4.74
N PHE A 324 8.87 -7.46 4.26
CA PHE A 324 8.10 -7.66 3.05
C PHE A 324 6.87 -8.52 3.33
N GLY A 325 5.70 -7.89 3.31
CA GLY A 325 4.44 -8.51 3.68
C GLY A 325 3.31 -8.23 2.70
N HIS A 326 2.13 -7.99 3.23
CA HIS A 326 0.87 -7.90 2.50
C HIS A 326 0.11 -6.61 2.81
N ASP A 327 -0.90 -6.29 1.99
CA ASP A 327 -1.88 -5.23 2.26
C ASP A 327 -2.60 -5.42 3.59
N SER A 328 -2.88 -6.68 3.95
CA SER A 328 -3.48 -7.06 5.24
C SER A 328 -2.63 -6.73 6.46
N CYS A 329 -1.39 -6.33 6.26
CA CYS A 329 -0.50 -5.90 7.33
C CYS A 329 -0.16 -4.41 7.22
N ILE A 330 0.30 -3.94 6.04
CA ILE A 330 0.73 -2.55 5.89
C ILE A 330 -0.43 -1.55 6.03
N GLY A 331 -1.64 -1.91 5.57
CA GLY A 331 -2.82 -1.08 5.75
C GLY A 331 -3.15 -0.87 7.24
N PRO A 332 -3.39 -1.95 8.01
CA PRO A 332 -3.58 -1.83 9.46
C PRO A 332 -2.38 -1.21 10.20
N LEU A 333 -1.14 -1.45 9.76
CA LEU A 333 0.04 -0.80 10.33
C LEU A 333 0.06 0.71 10.10
N THR A 334 -0.39 1.18 8.92
CA THR A 334 -0.55 2.61 8.63
C THR A 334 -1.51 3.28 9.61
N VAL A 335 -2.62 2.60 9.95
CA VAL A 335 -3.59 3.05 10.95
C VAL A 335 -3.00 2.99 12.36
N LEU A 336 -2.35 1.89 12.74
CA LEU A 336 -1.72 1.76 14.07
C LEU A 336 -0.67 2.86 14.31
N LEU A 337 0.13 3.17 13.29
CA LEU A 337 1.13 4.25 13.32
C LEU A 337 0.51 5.65 13.27
N GLY A 338 -0.77 5.80 12.93
CA GLY A 338 -1.46 7.08 12.79
C GLY A 338 -0.91 7.95 11.66
N ILE A 339 -0.34 7.35 10.62
CA ILE A 339 0.28 8.06 9.50
C ILE A 339 -0.75 8.95 8.81
N ASN A 340 -0.45 10.25 8.68
CA ASN A 340 -1.32 11.27 8.10
C ASN A 340 -2.70 11.35 8.76
N GLY A 341 -2.81 10.94 10.04
CA GLY A 341 -4.06 10.93 10.80
C GLY A 341 -4.97 9.75 10.50
N ALA A 342 -4.44 8.67 9.94
CA ALA A 342 -5.21 7.46 9.61
C ALA A 342 -5.79 6.74 10.85
N ASP A 343 -5.30 7.02 12.06
CA ASP A 343 -5.83 6.47 13.31
C ASP A 343 -7.03 7.25 13.89
N ARG A 344 -7.40 8.38 13.26
CA ARG A 344 -8.61 9.11 13.66
C ARG A 344 -9.85 8.25 13.40
N ASP A 345 -10.86 8.41 14.26
CA ASP A 345 -12.10 7.65 14.20
C ASP A 345 -13.30 8.61 14.05
N PRO A 346 -13.56 9.12 12.82
CA PRO A 346 -14.65 10.07 12.59
C PRO A 346 -16.02 9.41 12.75
N GLU A 347 -17.01 10.19 13.19
CA GLU A 347 -18.42 9.78 13.21
C GLU A 347 -19.09 9.95 11.84
N ASP A 348 -18.66 10.98 11.07
CA ASP A 348 -19.12 11.22 9.71
C ASP A 348 -18.28 10.39 8.72
N PRO A 349 -18.88 9.43 8.00
CA PRO A 349 -18.17 8.63 7.00
C PRO A 349 -17.55 9.48 5.87
N SER A 350 -18.08 10.68 5.59
CA SER A 350 -17.55 11.56 4.54
C SER A 350 -16.16 12.14 4.86
N GLU A 351 -15.75 12.15 6.14
CA GLU A 351 -14.44 12.61 6.57
C GLU A 351 -13.32 11.59 6.31
N VAL A 352 -13.67 10.29 6.16
CA VAL A 352 -12.70 9.21 5.99
C VAL A 352 -11.77 9.44 4.82
N LYS A 353 -12.29 9.96 3.69
CA LYS A 353 -11.47 10.26 2.50
C LYS A 353 -10.33 11.26 2.74
N ASN A 354 -10.43 12.09 3.78
CA ASN A 354 -9.42 13.11 4.11
C ASN A 354 -8.29 12.56 4.99
N ILE A 355 -8.50 11.39 5.63
CA ILE A 355 -7.54 10.77 6.55
C ILE A 355 -6.98 9.45 6.04
N TYR A 356 -7.66 8.82 5.08
CA TYR A 356 -7.26 7.55 4.50
C TYR A 356 -7.69 7.45 3.04
N GLN A 357 -6.78 7.00 2.19
CA GLN A 357 -7.03 6.71 0.79
C GLN A 357 -6.46 5.33 0.46
N ASN A 358 -7.32 4.40 0.02
CA ASN A 358 -6.95 3.00 -0.19
C ASN A 358 -5.88 2.76 -1.27
N TRP A 359 -5.67 3.72 -2.19
CA TRP A 359 -4.55 3.63 -3.13
C TRP A 359 -3.17 3.86 -2.47
N GLN A 360 -3.12 4.39 -1.24
CA GLN A 360 -1.87 4.50 -0.48
C GLN A 360 -1.36 3.13 0.00
N THR A 361 -2.25 2.13 0.04
CA THR A 361 -1.92 0.73 0.32
C THR A 361 -1.84 -0.12 -0.97
N CYS A 362 -1.45 0.51 -2.08
CA CYS A 362 -1.29 -0.08 -3.42
C CYS A 362 -0.28 -1.24 -3.46
N MET A 363 -0.10 -1.85 -4.65
CA MET A 363 0.99 -2.81 -4.86
C MET A 363 2.35 -2.15 -4.54
N ALA A 364 3.29 -2.87 -3.94
CA ALA A 364 4.61 -2.39 -3.51
C ALA A 364 4.60 -1.16 -2.58
N CYS A 365 3.43 -0.75 -2.02
CA CYS A 365 3.39 0.36 -1.07
C CYS A 365 4.36 0.10 0.08
N ASN A 366 4.94 1.18 0.62
CA ASN A 366 5.97 1.05 1.63
C ASN A 366 5.93 2.16 2.68
N ILE A 367 6.38 1.82 3.89
CA ILE A 367 6.62 2.74 4.99
C ILE A 367 8.12 2.69 5.28
N GLN A 368 8.77 3.86 5.36
CA GLN A 368 10.17 3.99 5.71
C GLN A 368 10.29 4.92 6.92
N LEU A 369 10.88 4.42 8.00
CA LEU A 369 11.28 5.25 9.14
C LEU A 369 12.79 5.43 9.04
N VAL A 370 13.20 6.66 8.71
CA VAL A 370 14.61 7.03 8.52
C VAL A 370 15.11 7.73 9.77
N PHE A 371 16.16 7.20 10.37
CA PHE A 371 16.72 7.68 11.64
C PHE A 371 17.96 8.53 11.43
N TYR A 372 18.01 9.67 12.10
CA TYR A 372 19.07 10.66 12.00
C TYR A 372 19.74 10.87 13.36
N ARG A 373 21.05 10.92 13.37
CA ARG A 373 21.85 11.11 14.59
C ARG A 373 22.52 12.48 14.57
N SER A 374 22.45 13.19 15.70
CA SER A 374 23.19 14.44 15.91
C SER A 374 24.68 14.17 16.04
N ARG A 375 25.51 14.96 15.35
CA ARG A 375 26.97 14.89 15.49
C ARG A 375 27.47 15.42 16.83
N LYS A 376 26.73 16.31 17.49
CA LYS A 376 27.10 16.94 18.75
C LYS A 376 26.60 16.15 19.97
N SER A 377 25.45 15.51 19.83
CA SER A 377 24.77 14.77 20.89
C SER A 377 24.32 13.42 20.30
N PRO A 378 25.12 12.35 20.38
CA PRO A 378 24.81 11.06 19.74
C PRO A 378 23.49 10.42 20.18
N ASP A 379 23.00 10.78 21.38
CA ASP A 379 21.73 10.31 21.93
C ASP A 379 20.51 11.13 21.43
N ASP A 380 20.76 12.27 20.74
CA ASP A 380 19.73 13.10 20.15
C ASP A 380 19.40 12.53 18.75
N ILE A 381 18.32 11.76 18.70
CA ILE A 381 17.87 11.01 17.53
C ILE A 381 16.58 11.62 17.00
N LEU A 382 16.57 11.89 15.68
CA LEU A 382 15.38 12.25 14.95
C LEU A 382 14.95 11.10 14.05
N VAL A 383 13.65 11.01 13.80
CA VAL A 383 13.06 10.09 12.82
C VAL A 383 12.20 10.85 11.83
N LYS A 384 12.25 10.45 10.56
CA LYS A 384 11.38 10.90 9.47
C LYS A 384 10.58 9.71 8.98
N CYS A 385 9.27 9.90 8.80
CA CYS A 385 8.39 8.89 8.20
C CYS A 385 8.17 9.20 6.72
N LEU A 386 8.30 8.17 5.88
CA LEU A 386 7.86 8.22 4.48
C LEU A 386 6.77 7.16 4.27
N LEU A 387 5.69 7.55 3.61
CA LEU A 387 4.69 6.65 3.06
C LEU A 387 4.78 6.72 1.53
N ASN A 388 5.05 5.58 0.90
CA ASN A 388 5.28 5.53 -0.54
C ASN A 388 6.34 6.54 -1.02
N GLU A 389 7.45 6.62 -0.28
CA GLU A 389 8.60 7.50 -0.55
C GLU A 389 8.29 9.01 -0.45
N THR A 390 7.11 9.37 0.09
CA THR A 390 6.70 10.76 0.34
C THR A 390 6.64 11.03 1.84
N GLU A 391 7.10 12.21 2.27
CA GLU A 391 7.10 12.61 3.68
C GLU A 391 5.69 12.57 4.28
N ALA A 392 5.55 11.90 5.42
CA ALA A 392 4.27 11.65 6.06
C ALA A 392 4.29 12.07 7.54
N ALA A 393 3.16 12.58 8.01
CA ALA A 393 3.00 13.00 9.40
C ALA A 393 2.78 11.80 10.31
N LEU A 394 3.36 11.87 11.52
CA LEU A 394 3.12 10.96 12.64
C LEU A 394 2.23 11.64 13.70
N PRO A 395 1.52 10.89 14.56
CA PRO A 395 0.52 11.44 15.51
C PRO A 395 1.15 12.07 16.77
N VAL A 396 2.34 12.64 16.63
CA VAL A 396 3.08 13.33 17.70
C VAL A 396 3.41 14.73 17.21
N GLU A 397 3.29 15.73 18.09
CA GLU A 397 3.62 17.11 17.75
C GLU A 397 5.13 17.28 17.48
N THR A 398 5.46 18.15 16.53
CA THR A 398 6.85 18.52 16.23
C THR A 398 6.92 19.92 15.67
N ASP A 399 7.95 20.67 16.09
CA ASP A 399 8.29 21.99 15.51
C ASP A 399 9.14 21.90 14.25
N SER A 400 9.50 20.69 13.83
CA SER A 400 10.51 20.43 12.80
C SER A 400 10.02 19.44 11.73
N PHE A 401 8.71 19.44 11.39
CA PHE A 401 8.21 18.57 10.34
C PHE A 401 9.10 18.62 9.09
N PRO A 402 9.46 17.47 8.54
CA PRO A 402 8.98 16.09 8.79
C PRO A 402 9.82 15.29 9.81
N TYR A 403 10.56 15.96 10.69
CA TYR A 403 11.42 15.34 11.69
C TYR A 403 10.75 15.33 13.07
N TYR A 404 10.84 14.19 13.74
CA TYR A 404 10.28 13.95 15.08
C TYR A 404 11.40 13.44 16.00
N ARG A 405 11.35 13.77 17.30
CA ARG A 405 12.25 13.15 18.27
C ARG A 405 11.88 11.69 18.46
N TRP A 406 12.87 10.80 18.35
CA TRP A 406 12.61 9.37 18.54
C TRP A 406 12.10 9.05 19.96
N SER A 407 12.59 9.75 21.00
CA SER A 407 12.09 9.62 22.37
C SER A 407 10.57 9.74 22.44
N ASP A 408 10.01 10.78 21.81
CA ASP A 408 8.60 11.13 21.89
C ASP A 408 7.73 10.14 21.10
N ILE A 409 8.20 9.75 19.90
CA ILE A 409 7.59 8.72 19.06
C ILE A 409 7.60 7.36 19.76
N ARG A 410 8.72 6.99 20.38
CA ARG A 410 8.89 5.73 21.09
C ARG A 410 7.96 5.63 22.30
N GLU A 411 7.90 6.67 23.12
CA GLU A 411 7.02 6.75 24.29
C GLU A 411 5.55 6.64 23.86
N PHE A 412 5.14 7.40 22.85
CA PHE A 412 3.78 7.37 22.31
C PHE A 412 3.38 5.95 21.86
N TYR A 413 4.21 5.28 21.07
CA TYR A 413 3.87 3.95 20.56
C TYR A 413 3.95 2.87 21.64
N GLN A 414 4.85 2.98 22.62
CA GLN A 414 4.91 2.06 23.75
C GLN A 414 3.65 2.16 24.61
N ALA A 415 3.16 3.37 24.89
CA ALA A 415 1.90 3.60 25.58
C ALA A 415 0.73 2.97 24.78
N LYS A 416 0.62 3.27 23.49
CA LYS A 416 -0.42 2.73 22.59
C LYS A 416 -0.42 1.19 22.56
N CYS A 417 0.73 0.54 22.57
CA CYS A 417 0.82 -0.92 22.63
C CYS A 417 0.41 -1.48 24.00
N SER A 418 0.66 -0.74 25.07
CA SER A 418 0.35 -1.17 26.46
C SER A 418 -1.15 -1.08 26.75
N ASP A 419 -1.84 -0.08 26.21
CA ASP A 419 -3.27 0.17 26.43
C ASP A 419 -4.17 -0.92 25.80
N VAL A 420 -3.65 -1.72 24.89
CA VAL A 420 -4.40 -2.77 24.18
C VAL A 420 -4.15 -4.16 24.75
N LYS A 421 -3.07 -4.37 25.50
CA LYS A 421 -2.72 -5.65 26.16
C LYS A 421 -3.53 -5.88 27.40
#